data_6c6a550c6e3136212f4f8db0644d8fd5
#
_entry.id   6c6a550c6e3136212f4f8db0644d8fd5
#
_cell.length_a   1.000
_cell.length_b   1.000
_cell.length_c   1.000
_cell.angle_alpha   90.00
_cell.angle_beta   90.00
_cell.angle_gamma   90.00
#
_symmetry.space_group_name_H-M   'P 1'
#
loop_
_entity.id
_entity.type
_entity.pdbx_description
1 polymer ?
#
loop_
_entity_poly.entity_id
_entity_poly.type
_entity_poly.pdbx_seq_one_letter_code
_entity_poly.pdbx_strand_id
1 'polypeptide(L)'
;FRILHRQVSGGIMDKKKILLVNLSKGRLGDINANLIGLILVGKILMAALSRTDSMGMPMPPFYLYIDEFQNITTNSIATILSEARKYKLSLNIAHQYIAQLEENIKNAVFGNVGTLATFRVGTDDAEYLEKQYAPVFTASDIVNIDNRNAYLKMLVDGRPVKPFNLETLAPPVGDSAQINMLKETSFEKYGGNKMEIEAKILLKYNPSVQVGK
;
A
#
# COMPACT_ATOMS: atom_id res chain seq x y z
N PHE A 1 -14.97 -4.71 12.37
CA PHE A 1 -13.56 -4.68 12.81
C PHE A 1 -13.04 -6.05 13.24
N ARG A 2 -13.81 -6.87 13.99
CA ARG A 2 -13.39 -8.23 14.41
C ARG A 2 -13.23 -9.20 13.23
N ILE A 3 -14.01 -9.03 12.17
CA ILE A 3 -13.94 -9.83 10.94
C ILE A 3 -12.64 -9.52 10.18
N LEU A 4 -12.27 -8.25 10.04
CA LEU A 4 -11.00 -7.85 9.41
C LEU A 4 -9.78 -8.41 10.17
N HIS A 5 -9.80 -8.41 11.49
CA HIS A 5 -8.70 -8.93 12.29
C HIS A 5 -8.48 -10.45 12.05
N ARG A 6 -9.54 -11.26 12.08
CA ARG A 6 -9.46 -12.71 11.86
C ARG A 6 -9.15 -13.08 10.42
N GLN A 7 -9.56 -12.26 9.44
CA GLN A 7 -9.33 -12.52 8.02
C GLN A 7 -7.94 -12.10 7.56
N VAL A 8 -7.37 -11.02 8.11
CA VAL A 8 -6.02 -10.57 7.75
C VAL A 8 -4.97 -11.44 8.43
N SER A 9 -5.13 -11.77 9.72
CA SER A 9 -4.15 -12.50 10.55
C SER A 9 -4.12 -13.99 10.34
N GLY A 10 -4.24 -14.58 9.31
CA GLY A 10 -4.16 -16.03 9.04
C GLY A 10 -5.06 -16.47 7.90
N GLY A 11 -5.87 -15.53 7.38
CA GLY A 11 -6.81 -15.81 6.29
C GLY A 11 -6.32 -15.35 4.92
N ILE A 12 -5.77 -14.14 4.81
CA ILE A 12 -5.40 -13.54 3.52
C ILE A 12 -3.93 -13.83 3.21
N MET A 13 -3.03 -13.47 4.11
CA MET A 13 -1.60 -13.58 3.89
C MET A 13 -1.14 -15.04 3.73
N ASP A 14 -1.55 -15.93 4.65
CA ASP A 14 -1.06 -17.31 4.70
C ASP A 14 -1.77 -18.22 3.70
N LYS A 15 -2.97 -17.84 3.26
CA LYS A 15 -3.72 -18.56 2.21
C LYS A 15 -3.47 -18.03 0.80
N LYS A 16 -2.46 -17.19 0.61
CA LYS A 16 -2.06 -16.62 -0.69
C LYS A 16 -3.23 -15.94 -1.44
N LYS A 17 -4.09 -15.23 -0.71
CA LYS A 17 -5.24 -14.53 -1.30
C LYS A 17 -4.86 -13.14 -1.78
N ILE A 18 -5.57 -12.66 -2.79
CA ILE A 18 -5.48 -11.29 -3.28
C ILE A 18 -6.55 -10.45 -2.56
N LEU A 19 -6.13 -9.34 -1.93
CA LEU A 19 -7.00 -8.34 -1.32
C LEU A 19 -6.94 -7.07 -2.17
N LEU A 20 -8.05 -6.70 -2.78
CA LEU A 20 -8.19 -5.45 -3.50
C LEU A 20 -9.00 -4.46 -2.64
N VAL A 21 -8.42 -3.30 -2.37
CA VAL A 21 -9.05 -2.26 -1.53
C VAL A 21 -9.14 -0.97 -2.32
N ASN A 22 -10.36 -0.51 -2.54
CA ASN A 22 -10.62 0.77 -3.18
C ASN A 22 -11.03 1.81 -2.13
N LEU A 23 -10.12 2.73 -1.82
CA LEU A 23 -10.33 3.83 -0.89
C LEU A 23 -10.69 5.12 -1.66
N SER A 24 -11.68 5.04 -2.55
CA SER A 24 -12.11 6.16 -3.38
C SER A 24 -12.49 7.38 -2.53
N LYS A 25 -11.68 8.43 -2.58
CA LYS A 25 -11.90 9.70 -1.88
C LYS A 25 -13.24 10.34 -2.27
N GLY A 26 -13.63 10.25 -3.54
CA GLY A 26 -14.90 10.78 -4.03
C GLY A 26 -16.15 10.13 -3.43
N ARG A 27 -16.04 8.90 -2.88
CA ARG A 27 -17.15 8.20 -2.23
C ARG A 27 -17.09 8.24 -0.71
N LEU A 28 -15.90 8.19 -0.15
CA LEU A 28 -15.69 8.10 1.29
C LEU A 28 -15.39 9.45 1.94
N GLY A 29 -14.92 10.42 1.16
CA GLY A 29 -14.27 11.61 1.64
C GLY A 29 -12.81 11.33 2.06
N ASP A 30 -11.96 12.35 2.03
CA ASP A 30 -10.52 12.21 2.29
C ASP A 30 -10.23 11.66 3.70
N ILE A 31 -10.87 12.22 4.72
CA ILE A 31 -10.63 11.85 6.12
C ILE A 31 -10.95 10.37 6.35
N ASN A 32 -12.11 9.90 5.85
CA ASN A 32 -12.52 8.51 6.04
C ASN A 32 -11.64 7.55 5.23
N ALA A 33 -11.30 7.90 4.00
CA ALA A 33 -10.41 7.08 3.15
C ALA A 33 -9.04 6.89 3.81
N ASN A 34 -8.44 7.98 4.30
CA ASN A 34 -7.16 7.96 4.99
C ASN A 34 -7.24 7.15 6.29
N LEU A 35 -8.25 7.37 7.13
CA LEU A 35 -8.44 6.63 8.38
C LEU A 35 -8.59 5.12 8.14
N ILE A 36 -9.39 4.72 7.16
CA ILE A 36 -9.57 3.29 6.81
C ILE A 36 -8.24 2.72 6.31
N GLY A 37 -7.51 3.46 5.47
CA GLY A 37 -6.20 3.06 4.97
C GLY A 37 -5.20 2.82 6.10
N LEU A 38 -5.09 3.76 7.04
CA LEU A 38 -4.23 3.67 8.23
C LEU A 38 -4.54 2.42 9.06
N ILE A 39 -5.82 2.21 9.36
CA ILE A 39 -6.27 1.04 10.13
C ILE A 39 -5.95 -0.26 9.40
N LEU A 40 -6.16 -0.31 8.09
CA LEU A 40 -5.90 -1.51 7.28
C LEU A 40 -4.41 -1.84 7.24
N VAL A 41 -3.54 -0.85 6.97
CA VAL A 41 -2.09 -1.02 6.98
C VAL A 41 -1.60 -1.49 8.36
N GLY A 42 -2.09 -0.87 9.44
CA GLY A 42 -1.78 -1.30 10.80
C GLY A 42 -2.20 -2.75 11.07
N LYS A 43 -3.35 -3.20 10.57
CA LYS A 43 -3.81 -4.60 10.70
C LYS A 43 -2.96 -5.57 9.89
N ILE A 44 -2.53 -5.20 8.70
CA ILE A 44 -1.63 -6.01 7.88
C ILE A 44 -0.27 -6.14 8.57
N LEU A 45 0.25 -5.04 9.15
CA LEU A 45 1.48 -5.09 9.93
C LEU A 45 1.36 -6.02 11.13
N MET A 46 0.30 -5.88 11.93
CA MET A 46 0.07 -6.78 13.08
C MET A 46 -0.04 -8.24 12.65
N ALA A 47 -0.69 -8.51 11.51
CA ALA A 47 -0.76 -9.86 10.95
C ALA A 47 0.61 -10.38 10.52
N ALA A 48 1.46 -9.54 9.95
CA ALA A 48 2.82 -9.91 9.60
C ALA A 48 3.66 -10.20 10.87
N LEU A 49 3.59 -9.32 11.87
CA LEU A 49 4.30 -9.50 13.14
C LEU A 49 3.88 -10.76 13.90
N SER A 50 2.59 -11.14 13.84
CA SER A 50 2.11 -12.39 14.46
C SER A 50 2.72 -13.67 13.86
N ARG A 51 3.35 -13.59 12.69
CA ARG A 51 4.10 -14.69 12.08
C ARG A 51 5.37 -15.05 12.86
N THR A 52 5.75 -14.28 13.87
CA THR A 52 6.85 -14.59 14.77
C THR A 52 6.67 -15.96 15.42
N ASP A 53 5.44 -16.32 15.78
CA ASP A 53 5.10 -17.60 16.42
C ASP A 53 5.21 -18.78 15.45
N SER A 54 5.31 -18.51 14.16
CA SER A 54 5.41 -19.50 13.07
C SER A 54 6.84 -19.57 12.50
N MET A 55 7.85 -18.97 13.16
CA MET A 55 9.24 -19.03 12.70
C MET A 55 9.73 -20.47 12.62
N GLY A 56 10.25 -20.85 11.45
CA GLY A 56 10.63 -22.23 11.13
C GLY A 56 9.65 -22.98 10.24
N MET A 57 8.42 -22.47 10.06
CA MET A 57 7.49 -22.97 9.06
C MET A 57 7.59 -22.20 7.73
N PRO A 58 7.28 -22.82 6.58
CA PRO A 58 7.25 -22.13 5.30
C PRO A 58 6.18 -21.02 5.29
N MET A 59 6.58 -19.76 5.30
CA MET A 59 5.69 -18.63 5.22
C MET A 59 5.64 -18.12 3.77
N PRO A 60 4.45 -18.04 3.14
CA PRO A 60 4.33 -17.45 1.82
C PRO A 60 4.64 -15.95 1.85
N PRO A 61 5.33 -15.41 0.84
CA PRO A 61 5.52 -13.97 0.72
C PRO A 61 4.17 -13.28 0.51
N PHE A 62 4.03 -12.10 1.08
CA PHE A 62 2.88 -11.23 0.89
C PHE A 62 3.36 -9.87 0.39
N TYR A 63 2.80 -9.40 -0.70
CA TYR A 63 3.16 -8.13 -1.34
C TYR A 63 2.05 -7.11 -1.06
N LEU A 64 2.40 -6.04 -0.36
CA LEU A 64 1.51 -4.92 -0.08
C LEU A 64 1.83 -3.77 -1.03
N TYR A 65 0.88 -3.41 -1.88
CA TYR A 65 0.97 -2.27 -2.79
C TYR A 65 0.13 -1.12 -2.25
N ILE A 66 0.73 0.04 -2.12
CA ILE A 66 0.09 1.25 -1.64
C ILE A 66 0.32 2.36 -2.66
N ASP A 67 -0.75 2.76 -3.32
CA ASP A 67 -0.78 3.94 -4.16
C ASP A 67 -1.16 5.17 -3.34
N GLU A 68 -0.70 6.37 -3.75
CA GLU A 68 -0.86 7.62 -3.00
C GLU A 68 -0.41 7.47 -1.53
N PHE A 69 0.74 6.84 -1.36
CA PHE A 69 1.31 6.45 -0.08
C PHE A 69 1.36 7.58 0.97
N GLN A 70 1.60 8.83 0.55
CA GLN A 70 1.66 10.00 1.43
C GLN A 70 0.37 10.22 2.24
N ASN A 71 -0.78 9.70 1.78
CA ASN A 71 -2.06 9.87 2.46
C ASN A 71 -2.26 8.94 3.66
N ILE A 72 -1.45 7.90 3.77
CA ILE A 72 -1.58 6.84 4.79
C ILE A 72 -0.26 6.56 5.51
N THR A 73 0.61 7.57 5.59
CA THR A 73 1.89 7.47 6.29
C THR A 73 1.70 7.53 7.81
N THR A 74 2.42 6.66 8.51
CA THR A 74 2.56 6.66 9.97
C THR A 74 3.94 6.16 10.36
N ASN A 75 4.35 6.39 11.60
CA ASN A 75 5.59 5.80 12.14
C ASN A 75 5.60 4.26 12.05
N SER A 76 4.42 3.62 12.03
CA SER A 76 4.31 2.17 11.81
C SER A 76 4.85 1.74 10.44
N ILE A 77 4.79 2.60 9.44
CA ILE A 77 5.34 2.33 8.11
C ILE A 77 6.86 2.32 8.11
N ALA A 78 7.49 3.22 8.86
CA ALA A 78 8.94 3.19 9.05
C ALA A 78 9.39 1.85 9.65
N THR A 79 8.63 1.32 10.61
CA THR A 79 8.84 -0.02 11.19
C THR A 79 8.64 -1.13 10.15
N ILE A 80 7.60 -1.04 9.30
CA ILE A 80 7.41 -2.00 8.21
C ILE A 80 8.60 -2.02 7.27
N LEU A 81 9.07 -0.85 6.84
CA LEU A 81 10.21 -0.73 5.93
C LEU A 81 11.49 -1.36 6.50
N SER A 82 11.74 -1.21 7.80
CA SER A 82 12.95 -1.72 8.44
C SER A 82 12.86 -3.20 8.84
N GLU A 83 11.68 -3.72 9.20
CA GLU A 83 11.56 -5.02 9.86
C GLU A 83 10.72 -6.05 9.11
N ALA A 84 9.81 -5.65 8.26
CA ALA A 84 8.78 -6.53 7.71
C ALA A 84 9.32 -7.64 6.79
N ARG A 85 10.52 -7.48 6.23
CA ARG A 85 11.16 -8.48 5.38
C ARG A 85 11.31 -9.84 6.07
N LYS A 86 11.64 -9.86 7.36
CA LYS A 86 11.79 -11.11 8.14
C LYS A 86 10.48 -11.88 8.28
N TYR A 87 9.34 -11.19 8.17
CA TYR A 87 7.99 -11.77 8.22
C TYR A 87 7.41 -12.05 6.83
N LYS A 88 8.23 -12.00 5.79
CA LYS A 88 7.82 -12.17 4.39
C LYS A 88 6.74 -11.17 3.93
N LEU A 89 6.73 -9.96 4.49
CA LEU A 89 5.95 -8.83 4.01
C LEU A 89 6.85 -7.92 3.16
N SER A 90 6.49 -7.75 1.90
CA SER A 90 7.17 -6.88 0.94
C SER A 90 6.30 -5.64 0.68
N LEU A 91 6.85 -4.45 0.84
CA LEU A 91 6.13 -3.20 0.65
C LEU A 91 6.52 -2.58 -0.70
N ASN A 92 5.50 -2.25 -1.49
CA ASN A 92 5.59 -1.52 -2.75
C ASN A 92 4.76 -0.25 -2.59
N ILE A 93 5.41 0.91 -2.68
CA ILE A 93 4.78 2.21 -2.48
C ILE A 93 4.92 3.08 -3.70
N ALA A 94 3.88 3.83 -4.02
CA ALA A 94 3.91 4.86 -5.03
C ALA A 94 3.44 6.19 -4.45
N HIS A 95 4.07 7.29 -4.85
CA HIS A 95 3.70 8.66 -4.47
C HIS A 95 4.14 9.63 -5.55
N GLN A 96 3.54 10.81 -5.58
CA GLN A 96 3.77 11.79 -6.63
C GLN A 96 4.85 12.82 -6.26
N TYR A 97 4.93 13.22 -4.98
CA TYR A 97 5.83 14.28 -4.51
C TYR A 97 6.57 13.86 -3.25
N ILE A 98 7.90 13.91 -3.28
CA ILE A 98 8.75 13.58 -2.12
C ILE A 98 8.55 14.60 -0.98
N ALA A 99 8.33 15.86 -1.33
CA ALA A 99 8.11 16.95 -0.36
C ALA A 99 6.87 16.76 0.53
N GLN A 100 5.92 15.89 0.14
CA GLN A 100 4.74 15.56 0.95
C GLN A 100 5.02 14.53 2.04
N LEU A 101 6.19 13.88 2.02
CA LEU A 101 6.58 12.91 3.03
C LEU A 101 7.22 13.62 4.22
N GLU A 102 6.80 13.25 5.43
CA GLU A 102 7.51 13.65 6.64
C GLU A 102 8.97 13.17 6.60
N GLU A 103 9.90 13.93 7.17
CA GLU A 103 11.35 13.69 7.06
C GLU A 103 11.75 12.29 7.57
N ASN A 104 11.16 11.84 8.68
CA ASN A 104 11.40 10.51 9.23
C ASN A 104 10.94 9.38 8.28
N ILE A 105 9.80 9.56 7.60
CA ILE A 105 9.27 8.61 6.62
C ILE A 105 10.13 8.63 5.35
N LYS A 106 10.50 9.82 4.87
CA LYS A 106 11.39 9.98 3.73
C LYS A 106 12.71 9.25 3.96
N ASN A 107 13.34 9.47 5.11
CA ASN A 107 14.58 8.79 5.48
C ASN A 107 14.42 7.27 5.58
N ALA A 108 13.31 6.80 6.15
CA ALA A 108 13.01 5.37 6.23
C ALA A 108 12.79 4.75 4.85
N VAL A 109 12.09 5.44 3.95
CA VAL A 109 11.87 4.97 2.57
C VAL A 109 13.21 4.85 1.84
N PHE A 110 13.93 5.94 1.67
CA PHE A 110 15.15 5.96 0.87
C PHE A 110 16.33 5.19 1.49
N GLY A 111 16.30 4.97 2.81
CA GLY A 111 17.28 4.14 3.52
C GLY A 111 17.04 2.64 3.44
N ASN A 112 15.81 2.19 3.17
CA ASN A 112 15.46 0.77 3.22
C ASN A 112 14.99 0.17 1.89
N VAL A 113 14.60 0.99 0.89
CA VAL A 113 14.15 0.47 -0.40
C VAL A 113 15.31 -0.11 -1.20
N GLY A 114 15.16 -1.34 -1.67
CA GLY A 114 16.13 -2.00 -2.55
C GLY A 114 15.92 -1.71 -4.03
N THR A 115 14.73 -1.29 -4.41
CA THR A 115 14.35 -0.95 -5.78
C THR A 115 13.65 0.40 -5.80
N LEU A 116 14.12 1.30 -6.65
CA LEU A 116 13.56 2.62 -6.87
C LEU A 116 13.28 2.80 -8.36
N ALA A 117 12.04 3.05 -8.73
CA ALA A 117 11.62 3.40 -10.08
C ALA A 117 11.12 4.84 -10.06
N THR A 118 11.73 5.69 -10.90
CA THR A 118 11.39 7.11 -11.00
C THR A 118 10.90 7.42 -12.41
N PHE A 119 9.65 7.84 -12.49
CA PHE A 119 9.10 8.49 -13.66
C PHE A 119 9.46 9.98 -13.65
N ARG A 120 9.02 10.73 -14.66
CA ARG A 120 9.24 12.17 -14.72
C ARG A 120 8.67 12.88 -13.49
N VAL A 121 9.48 13.71 -12.84
CA VAL A 121 9.12 14.51 -11.66
C VAL A 121 9.51 15.97 -11.86
N GLY A 122 9.09 16.84 -10.96
CA GLY A 122 9.51 18.25 -10.92
C GLY A 122 10.97 18.43 -10.48
N THR A 123 11.47 19.66 -10.61
CA THR A 123 12.88 20.00 -10.37
C THR A 123 13.34 19.66 -8.97
N ASP A 124 12.58 20.03 -7.93
CA ASP A 124 12.96 19.84 -6.52
C ASP A 124 13.13 18.35 -6.18
N ASP A 125 12.20 17.51 -6.65
CA ASP A 125 12.27 16.07 -6.48
C ASP A 125 13.39 15.45 -7.31
N ALA A 126 13.66 15.99 -8.51
CA ALA A 126 14.74 15.53 -9.37
C ALA A 126 16.12 15.78 -8.75
N GLU A 127 16.34 16.95 -8.13
CA GLU A 127 17.58 17.27 -7.40
C GLU A 127 17.80 16.32 -6.20
N TYR A 128 16.73 15.96 -5.50
CA TYR A 128 16.82 14.98 -4.42
C TYR A 128 17.16 13.58 -4.95
N LEU A 129 16.50 13.16 -6.04
CA LEU A 129 16.64 11.84 -6.64
C LEU A 129 17.97 11.65 -7.40
N GLU A 130 18.58 12.71 -7.93
CA GLU A 130 19.89 12.64 -8.59
C GLU A 130 20.91 11.88 -7.75
N LYS A 131 20.94 12.13 -6.42
CA LYS A 131 21.85 11.45 -5.48
C LYS A 131 21.65 9.92 -5.44
N GLN A 132 20.46 9.46 -5.81
CA GLN A 132 20.15 8.03 -5.87
C GLN A 132 20.61 7.36 -7.17
N TYR A 133 20.70 8.14 -8.24
CA TYR A 133 21.02 7.66 -9.59
C TYR A 133 22.42 8.03 -10.06
N ALA A 134 23.14 8.89 -9.33
CA ALA A 134 24.51 9.29 -9.66
C ALA A 134 25.46 8.08 -9.74
N PRO A 135 26.42 8.09 -10.65
CA PRO A 135 26.72 9.13 -11.64
C PRO A 135 26.04 8.93 -13.00
N VAL A 136 24.97 8.10 -13.08
CA VAL A 136 24.39 7.61 -14.35
C VAL A 136 23.40 8.61 -14.92
N PHE A 137 22.51 9.15 -14.06
CA PHE A 137 21.46 10.10 -14.44
C PHE A 137 21.55 11.35 -13.57
N THR A 138 21.39 12.50 -14.22
CA THR A 138 21.37 13.82 -13.60
C THR A 138 19.95 14.28 -13.30
N ALA A 139 19.77 15.34 -12.51
CA ALA A 139 18.47 15.96 -12.28
C ALA A 139 17.81 16.40 -13.61
N SER A 140 18.59 16.90 -14.55
CA SER A 140 18.11 17.27 -15.90
C SER A 140 17.54 16.06 -16.65
N ASP A 141 18.19 14.90 -16.56
CA ASP A 141 17.68 13.67 -17.19
C ASP A 141 16.34 13.26 -16.58
N ILE A 142 16.22 13.36 -15.25
CA ILE A 142 15.00 12.95 -14.51
C ILE A 142 13.80 13.83 -14.85
N VAL A 143 14.00 15.15 -14.98
CA VAL A 143 12.94 16.10 -15.38
C VAL A 143 12.46 15.85 -16.80
N ASN A 144 13.33 15.35 -17.67
CA ASN A 144 13.07 15.16 -19.10
C ASN A 144 12.74 13.71 -19.48
N ILE A 145 12.43 12.84 -18.52
CA ILE A 145 12.02 11.45 -18.82
C ILE A 145 10.77 11.46 -19.71
N ASP A 146 10.81 10.69 -20.79
CA ASP A 146 9.68 10.53 -21.71
C ASP A 146 8.52 9.80 -21.08
N ASN A 147 7.32 9.97 -21.68
CA ASN A 147 6.13 9.25 -21.24
C ASN A 147 6.37 7.73 -21.30
N ARG A 148 5.86 7.02 -20.30
CA ARG A 148 6.01 5.57 -20.10
C ARG A 148 7.46 5.10 -19.87
N ASN A 149 8.43 5.99 -19.80
CA ASN A 149 9.80 5.67 -19.42
C ASN A 149 10.00 5.92 -17.91
N ALA A 150 10.93 5.17 -17.34
CA ALA A 150 11.34 5.33 -15.94
C ALA A 150 12.82 4.99 -15.79
N TYR A 151 13.51 5.65 -14.87
CA TYR A 151 14.82 5.22 -14.42
C TYR A 151 14.68 4.25 -13.26
N LEU A 152 15.42 3.14 -13.33
CA LEU A 152 15.38 2.08 -12.35
C LEU A 152 16.74 1.91 -11.68
N LYS A 153 16.74 1.92 -10.34
CA LYS A 153 17.83 1.47 -9.48
C LYS A 153 17.33 0.28 -8.70
N MET A 154 18.07 -0.84 -8.74
CA MET A 154 17.61 -2.07 -8.09
C MET A 154 18.77 -2.94 -7.61
N LEU A 155 18.41 -3.92 -6.79
CA LEU A 155 19.30 -5.01 -6.40
C LEU A 155 18.93 -6.28 -7.18
N VAL A 156 19.95 -6.92 -7.75
CA VAL A 156 19.80 -8.26 -8.34
C VAL A 156 20.65 -9.23 -7.51
N ASP A 157 20.04 -10.24 -6.98
CA ASP A 157 20.67 -11.20 -6.07
C ASP A 157 21.42 -10.53 -4.90
N GLY A 158 20.84 -9.46 -4.36
CA GLY A 158 21.40 -8.67 -3.26
C GLY A 158 22.55 -7.74 -3.65
N ARG A 159 22.89 -7.64 -4.94
CA ARG A 159 23.96 -6.77 -5.44
C ARG A 159 23.36 -5.57 -6.18
N PRO A 160 23.87 -4.34 -5.95
CA PRO A 160 23.43 -3.19 -6.71
C PRO A 160 23.85 -3.32 -8.17
N VAL A 161 22.93 -3.05 -9.09
CA VAL A 161 23.21 -2.92 -10.51
C VAL A 161 23.24 -1.44 -10.91
N LYS A 162 23.97 -1.12 -11.97
CA LYS A 162 24.01 0.23 -12.51
C LYS A 162 22.60 0.67 -12.90
N PRO A 163 22.14 1.86 -12.51
CA PRO A 163 20.82 2.36 -12.91
C PRO A 163 20.65 2.37 -14.43
N PHE A 164 19.44 2.10 -14.88
CA PHE A 164 19.13 2.03 -16.31
C PHE A 164 17.72 2.57 -16.61
N ASN A 165 17.48 2.92 -17.86
CA ASN A 165 16.16 3.30 -18.35
C ASN A 165 15.34 2.05 -18.73
N LEU A 166 14.04 2.11 -18.47
CA LEU A 166 13.07 1.11 -18.94
C LEU A 166 11.85 1.80 -19.54
N GLU A 167 11.23 1.19 -20.52
CA GLU A 167 9.92 1.56 -21.04
C GLU A 167 8.84 0.62 -20.48
N THR A 168 7.76 1.19 -19.94
CA THR A 168 6.63 0.42 -19.45
C THR A 168 5.71 0.00 -20.60
N LEU A 169 5.10 -1.18 -20.47
CA LEU A 169 4.07 -1.62 -21.40
C LEU A 169 2.83 -0.72 -21.32
N ALA A 170 2.06 -0.68 -22.40
CA ALA A 170 0.73 -0.05 -22.37
C ALA A 170 -0.17 -0.77 -21.34
N PRO A 171 -1.03 -0.02 -20.59
CA PRO A 171 -1.94 -0.66 -19.66
C PRO A 171 -2.87 -1.63 -20.39
N PRO A 172 -3.16 -2.80 -19.81
CA PRO A 172 -4.11 -3.73 -20.39
C PRO A 172 -5.52 -3.14 -20.40
N VAL A 173 -6.32 -3.50 -21.40
CA VAL A 173 -7.73 -3.11 -21.45
C VAL A 173 -8.47 -3.89 -20.35
N GLY A 174 -9.16 -3.15 -19.46
CA GLY A 174 -9.96 -3.77 -18.41
C GLY A 174 -11.26 -4.37 -18.91
N ASP A 175 -11.75 -5.43 -18.25
CA ASP A 175 -13.05 -6.02 -18.49
C ASP A 175 -14.08 -5.52 -17.48
N SER A 176 -14.98 -4.66 -17.93
CA SER A 176 -16.02 -4.05 -17.07
C SER A 176 -17.00 -5.10 -16.50
N ALA A 177 -17.26 -6.19 -17.22
CA ALA A 177 -18.15 -7.25 -16.74
C ALA A 177 -17.50 -8.01 -15.57
N GLN A 178 -16.22 -8.34 -15.66
CA GLN A 178 -15.48 -8.95 -14.56
C GLN A 178 -15.40 -8.03 -13.34
N ILE A 179 -15.20 -6.74 -13.55
CA ILE A 179 -15.15 -5.76 -12.45
C ILE A 179 -16.48 -5.72 -11.70
N ASN A 180 -17.61 -5.70 -12.40
CA ASN A 180 -18.93 -5.69 -11.79
C ASN A 180 -19.22 -6.98 -11.03
N MET A 181 -18.95 -8.14 -11.64
CA MET A 181 -19.08 -9.44 -10.98
C MET A 181 -18.25 -9.53 -9.69
N LEU A 182 -17.02 -9.04 -9.68
CA LEU A 182 -16.18 -9.02 -8.49
C LEU A 182 -16.74 -8.11 -7.39
N LYS A 183 -17.31 -6.95 -7.77
CA LYS A 183 -17.97 -6.04 -6.80
C LYS A 183 -19.21 -6.68 -6.19
N GLU A 184 -20.06 -7.30 -6.99
CA GLU A 184 -21.27 -8.00 -6.53
C GLU A 184 -20.92 -9.15 -5.60
N THR A 185 -20.02 -10.04 -6.01
CA THR A 185 -19.54 -11.16 -5.17
C THR A 185 -18.94 -10.66 -3.85
N SER A 186 -18.17 -9.57 -3.90
CA SER A 186 -17.59 -8.96 -2.69
C SER A 186 -18.68 -8.38 -1.78
N PHE A 187 -19.69 -7.72 -2.35
CA PHE A 187 -20.80 -7.16 -1.58
C PHE A 187 -21.64 -8.26 -0.93
N GLU A 188 -22.01 -9.32 -1.65
CA GLU A 188 -22.76 -10.46 -1.11
C GLU A 188 -22.02 -11.14 0.04
N LYS A 189 -20.71 -11.27 -0.08
CA LYS A 189 -19.90 -12.00 0.91
C LYS A 189 -19.49 -11.18 2.12
N TYR A 190 -19.20 -9.90 1.94
CA TYR A 190 -18.60 -9.03 2.96
C TYR A 190 -19.40 -7.76 3.24
N GLY A 191 -20.34 -7.43 2.38
CA GLY A 191 -21.19 -6.26 2.51
C GLY A 191 -22.39 -6.51 3.43
N GLY A 192 -23.21 -5.49 3.56
CA GLY A 192 -24.47 -5.54 4.31
C GLY A 192 -25.27 -4.28 4.09
N ASN A 193 -26.55 -4.34 4.42
CA ASN A 193 -27.43 -3.18 4.34
C ASN A 193 -26.95 -2.10 5.33
N LYS A 194 -26.75 -0.89 4.83
CA LYS A 194 -26.23 0.24 5.62
C LYS A 194 -27.10 0.53 6.84
N MET A 195 -28.43 0.57 6.67
CA MET A 195 -29.37 0.88 7.75
C MET A 195 -29.35 -0.17 8.86
N GLU A 196 -29.24 -1.47 8.50
CA GLU A 196 -29.13 -2.55 9.47
C GLU A 196 -27.81 -2.48 10.25
N ILE A 197 -26.72 -2.14 9.57
CA ILE A 197 -25.41 -2.03 10.21
C ILE A 197 -25.39 -0.82 11.15
N GLU A 198 -25.92 0.33 10.73
CA GLU A 198 -26.06 1.53 11.57
C GLU A 198 -26.94 1.26 12.80
N ALA A 199 -28.08 0.59 12.63
CA ALA A 199 -28.94 0.21 13.76
C ALA A 199 -28.21 -0.70 14.75
N LYS A 200 -27.46 -1.70 14.27
CA LYS A 200 -26.63 -2.56 15.12
C LYS A 200 -25.55 -1.81 15.88
N ILE A 201 -24.94 -0.81 15.23
CA ILE A 201 -23.92 0.04 15.86
C ILE A 201 -24.55 0.90 16.95
N LEU A 202 -25.68 1.57 16.67
CA LEU A 202 -26.41 2.40 17.63
C LEU A 202 -26.83 1.61 18.86
N LEU A 203 -27.40 0.42 18.68
CA LEU A 203 -27.78 -0.47 19.78
C LEU A 203 -26.59 -0.91 20.63
N LYS A 204 -25.41 -1.07 20.03
CA LYS A 204 -24.21 -1.47 20.76
C LYS A 204 -23.63 -0.35 21.62
N TYR A 205 -23.69 0.89 21.16
CA TYR A 205 -23.06 2.03 21.83
C TYR A 205 -24.05 2.90 22.61
N ASN A 206 -25.36 2.78 22.33
CA ASN A 206 -26.45 3.42 23.10
C ASN A 206 -27.50 2.36 23.49
N PRO A 207 -27.25 1.54 24.54
CA PRO A 207 -28.18 0.51 24.96
C PRO A 207 -29.56 1.04 25.43
N SER A 208 -29.66 2.35 25.73
CA SER A 208 -30.87 3.03 26.15
C SER A 208 -31.84 3.39 25.03
N VAL A 209 -31.45 3.25 23.76
CA VAL A 209 -32.37 3.40 22.63
C VAL A 209 -33.08 2.07 22.41
N GLN A 210 -34.09 1.78 23.26
CA GLN A 210 -35.06 0.75 22.94
C GLN A 210 -35.83 1.23 21.71
N VAL A 211 -35.71 0.48 20.62
CA VAL A 211 -36.53 0.66 19.44
C VAL A 211 -37.98 0.48 19.91
N GLY A 212 -38.76 1.57 19.89
CA GLY A 212 -40.19 1.50 20.18
C GLY A 212 -40.84 0.45 19.27
N LYS A 213 -41.63 -0.41 19.92
CA LYS A 213 -42.48 -1.42 19.28
C LYS A 213 -43.53 -0.78 18.39
#